data_624e13f9555368cbfefa0975e680f789
#
_entry.id   624e13f9555368cbfefa0975e680f789
#
_cell.length_a   1.000
_cell.length_b   1.000
_cell.length_c   1.000
_cell.angle_alpha   90.00
_cell.angle_beta   90.00
_cell.angle_gamma   90.00
#
_symmetry.space_group_name_H-M   'P 1'
#
loop_
_entity.id
_entity.type
_entity.pdbx_description
1 polymer ?
#
loop_
_entity_poly.entity_id
_entity_poly.type
_entity_poly.pdbx_seq_one_letter_code
_entity_poly.pdbx_strand_id
1 'polypeptide(L)'
;MKNMMVVLAVLSLAGTVGAQAPPQQTEAPKVDQVEKIALGTGVESRELVGEASEFDVSVGRVYCWTKINSQNVPTTIKHVWYTDEKEAAEVTLNINYPSTRTWSSKTIGPGVWRVEVVSETGEVLASTGFTVKAQPGPSGP
;
A
#
# COMPACT_ATOMS: atom_id res chain seq x y z
N MET A 1 -2.09 21.29 -81.63
CA MET A 1 -1.20 21.89 -80.79
C MET A 1 -1.69 22.20 -79.52
N LYS A 2 -1.68 22.09 -78.68
CA LYS A 2 -1.98 22.53 -77.47
C LYS A 2 -1.59 21.61 -76.50
N ASN A 3 -0.56 21.76 -76.05
CA ASN A 3 -0.08 20.98 -75.00
C ASN A 3 -0.63 21.45 -73.73
N MET A 4 -1.55 20.75 -73.40
CA MET A 4 -2.03 20.93 -72.10
C MET A 4 -1.14 20.21 -71.15
N MET A 5 -0.34 20.96 -70.59
CA MET A 5 0.48 20.42 -69.56
C MET A 5 -0.32 20.39 -68.24
N VAL A 6 -0.73 19.25 -67.93
CA VAL A 6 -1.33 19.05 -66.62
C VAL A 6 -0.20 18.90 -65.61
N VAL A 7 0.01 19.94 -64.95
CA VAL A 7 0.87 19.84 -63.79
C VAL A 7 0.08 19.16 -62.69
N LEU A 8 0.35 17.95 -62.59
CA LEU A 8 -0.09 17.24 -61.35
C LEU A 8 0.75 17.78 -60.26
N ALA A 9 0.19 18.66 -59.53
CA ALA A 9 0.72 18.94 -58.26
C ALA A 9 0.49 17.70 -57.40
N VAL A 10 1.49 16.92 -57.33
CA VAL A 10 1.50 15.89 -56.31
C VAL A 10 1.62 16.61 -55.00
N LEU A 11 0.51 16.81 -54.45
CA LEU A 11 0.48 17.17 -53.07
C LEU A 11 0.98 15.93 -52.32
N SER A 12 2.25 15.88 -52.12
CA SER A 12 2.72 14.99 -51.12
C SER A 12 2.19 15.52 -49.82
N LEU A 13 1.10 14.98 -49.46
CA LEU A 13 0.79 15.00 -48.06
C LEU A 13 1.93 14.27 -47.40
N ALA A 14 2.87 15.01 -46.98
CA ALA A 14 3.66 14.54 -45.89
C ALA A 14 2.64 14.30 -44.81
N GLY A 15 2.23 13.07 -44.69
CA GLY A 15 1.51 12.73 -43.53
C GLY A 15 2.35 13.19 -42.40
N THR A 16 1.98 14.27 -41.85
CA THR A 16 2.38 14.51 -40.54
C THR A 16 1.89 13.28 -39.79
N VAL A 17 2.75 12.35 -39.72
CA VAL A 17 2.66 11.41 -38.67
C VAL A 17 2.56 12.29 -37.47
N GLY A 18 1.35 12.48 -37.07
CA GLY A 18 1.14 13.31 -35.96
C GLY A 18 2.23 12.99 -34.99
N ALA A 19 2.95 13.98 -34.63
CA ALA A 19 3.86 13.82 -33.57
C ALA A 19 3.07 13.26 -32.45
N GLN A 20 2.85 11.99 -32.50
CA GLN A 20 2.53 11.30 -31.35
C GLN A 20 3.72 11.52 -30.49
N ALA A 21 3.53 12.42 -29.58
CA ALA A 21 4.35 12.46 -28.44
C ALA A 21 4.74 11.02 -28.20
N PRO A 22 6.04 10.71 -28.21
CA PRO A 22 6.48 9.39 -27.87
C PRO A 22 5.62 8.99 -26.70
N PRO A 23 5.02 7.82 -26.73
CA PRO A 23 4.20 7.44 -25.62
C PRO A 23 4.97 7.88 -24.41
N GLN A 24 4.55 8.96 -23.86
CA GLN A 24 5.05 9.27 -22.58
C GLN A 24 4.87 7.98 -21.88
N GLN A 25 5.94 7.30 -21.78
CA GLN A 25 5.96 6.36 -20.77
C GLN A 25 5.63 7.15 -19.57
N THR A 26 4.39 7.26 -19.36
CA THR A 26 3.90 7.48 -18.07
C THR A 26 4.62 6.43 -17.28
N GLU A 27 5.73 6.83 -16.74
CA GLU A 27 6.31 6.05 -15.69
C GLU A 27 5.13 5.69 -14.84
N ALA A 28 4.78 4.42 -14.85
CA ALA A 28 3.76 3.92 -13.96
C ALA A 28 3.98 4.64 -12.65
N PRO A 29 2.98 5.32 -12.12
CA PRO A 29 3.15 6.09 -10.92
C PRO A 29 3.95 5.22 -9.98
N LYS A 30 5.07 5.75 -9.53
CA LYS A 30 5.98 5.03 -8.66
C LYS A 30 5.19 4.74 -7.41
N VAL A 31 4.56 3.61 -7.40
CA VAL A 31 3.66 3.20 -6.35
C VAL A 31 4.49 2.55 -5.28
N ASP A 32 4.29 2.96 -4.07
CA ASP A 32 4.82 2.25 -2.94
C ASP A 32 4.23 0.84 -2.94
N GLN A 33 5.04 -0.15 -2.70
CA GLN A 33 4.58 -1.53 -2.67
C GLN A 33 4.81 -2.13 -1.29
N VAL A 34 3.81 -2.84 -0.81
CA VAL A 34 3.93 -3.60 0.42
C VAL A 34 4.44 -4.99 0.05
N GLU A 35 5.72 -5.24 0.34
CA GLU A 35 6.31 -6.54 0.08
C GLU A 35 5.80 -7.58 1.07
N LYS A 36 5.60 -7.18 2.31
CA LYS A 36 5.06 -8.05 3.34
C LYS A 36 4.26 -7.24 4.35
N ILE A 37 3.13 -7.78 4.77
CA ILE A 37 2.34 -7.28 5.88
C ILE A 37 2.03 -8.46 6.79
N ALA A 38 2.26 -8.31 8.08
CA ALA A 38 2.02 -9.37 9.04
C ALA A 38 1.71 -8.79 10.41
N LEU A 39 1.07 -9.60 11.23
CA LEU A 39 0.63 -9.22 12.57
C LEU A 39 1.31 -10.13 13.59
N GLY A 40 1.69 -9.59 14.70
CA GLY A 40 2.36 -10.36 15.75
C GLY A 40 2.29 -9.68 17.10
N THR A 41 2.96 -10.27 18.06
CA THR A 41 2.92 -9.81 19.45
C THR A 41 4.08 -8.89 19.81
N GLY A 42 5.06 -8.75 18.95
CA GLY A 42 6.19 -7.86 19.20
C GLY A 42 7.12 -7.75 18.01
N VAL A 43 8.13 -6.91 18.16
CA VAL A 43 9.18 -6.73 17.15
C VAL A 43 10.51 -6.78 17.89
N GLU A 44 11.42 -7.63 17.42
CA GLU A 44 12.78 -7.75 17.95
C GLU A 44 13.78 -7.67 16.82
N SER A 45 14.81 -6.86 16.99
CA SER A 45 15.83 -6.67 15.93
C SER A 45 15.22 -6.36 14.57
N ARG A 46 14.16 -5.52 14.58
CA ARG A 46 13.42 -5.09 13.40
C ARG A 46 12.64 -6.21 12.69
N GLU A 47 12.50 -7.35 13.32
CA GLU A 47 11.74 -8.48 12.80
C GLU A 47 10.53 -8.75 13.68
N LEU A 48 9.43 -9.14 13.04
CA LEU A 48 8.21 -9.46 13.75
C LEU A 48 8.37 -10.78 14.52
N VAL A 49 7.88 -10.79 15.76
CA VAL A 49 7.80 -12.01 16.54
C VAL A 49 6.36 -12.30 16.91
N GLY A 50 6.03 -13.58 17.11
CA GLY A 50 4.68 -13.98 17.47
C GLY A 50 3.68 -13.79 16.35
N GLU A 51 4.08 -13.99 15.10
CA GLU A 51 3.20 -13.83 13.96
C GLU A 51 1.99 -14.74 14.06
N ALA A 52 0.79 -14.15 13.92
CA ALA A 52 -0.47 -14.88 13.97
C ALA A 52 -1.57 -14.04 13.33
N SER A 53 -2.72 -14.64 13.12
CA SER A 53 -3.93 -13.94 12.68
C SER A 53 -5.03 -13.99 13.71
N GLU A 54 -4.76 -14.60 14.85
CA GLU A 54 -5.70 -14.71 15.94
C GLU A 54 -4.93 -14.54 17.26
N PHE A 55 -5.44 -13.70 18.11
CA PHE A 55 -4.78 -13.36 19.37
C PHE A 55 -5.77 -13.42 20.52
N ASP A 56 -5.27 -13.74 21.72
CA ASP A 56 -6.04 -13.56 22.93
C ASP A 56 -5.92 -12.11 23.38
N VAL A 57 -6.99 -11.60 23.96
CA VAL A 57 -6.97 -10.22 24.46
C VAL A 57 -5.88 -10.00 25.52
N SER A 58 -5.46 -11.08 26.16
CA SER A 58 -4.40 -11.04 27.18
C SER A 58 -3.04 -10.64 26.63
N VAL A 59 -2.80 -10.74 25.32
CA VAL A 59 -1.54 -10.25 24.74
C VAL A 59 -1.43 -8.73 24.86
N GLY A 60 -2.54 -8.04 25.03
CA GLY A 60 -2.59 -6.61 25.31
C GLY A 60 -2.36 -5.71 24.11
N ARG A 61 -1.39 -6.02 23.26
CA ARG A 61 -1.00 -5.20 22.14
C ARG A 61 -0.61 -6.07 20.96
N VAL A 62 -1.07 -5.67 19.76
CA VAL A 62 -0.72 -6.32 18.52
C VAL A 62 0.07 -5.35 17.67
N TYR A 63 1.09 -5.85 17.00
CA TYR A 63 1.95 -5.09 16.10
C TYR A 63 1.61 -5.43 14.66
N CYS A 64 1.48 -4.42 13.83
CA CYS A 64 1.39 -4.59 12.39
C CYS A 64 2.75 -4.24 11.81
N TRP A 65 3.43 -5.23 11.26
CA TRP A 65 4.75 -5.10 10.70
C TRP A 65 4.67 -5.12 9.18
N THR A 66 5.34 -4.18 8.55
CA THR A 66 5.34 -4.08 7.10
C THR A 66 6.74 -3.91 6.55
N LYS A 67 6.96 -4.49 5.38
CA LYS A 67 8.14 -4.21 4.58
C LYS A 67 7.68 -3.49 3.33
N ILE A 68 8.16 -2.28 3.16
CA ILE A 68 7.71 -1.36 2.12
C ILE A 68 8.84 -1.16 1.13
N ASN A 69 8.52 -1.27 -0.15
CA ASN A 69 9.41 -0.88 -1.23
C ASN A 69 8.85 0.39 -1.86
N SER A 70 9.66 1.42 -1.96
CA SER A 70 9.24 2.69 -2.54
C SER A 70 10.34 3.28 -3.41
N GLN A 71 9.93 3.85 -4.53
CA GLN A 71 10.83 4.62 -5.39
C GLN A 71 10.67 6.12 -5.18
N ASN A 72 9.76 6.52 -4.32
CA ASN A 72 9.44 7.92 -4.06
C ASN A 72 9.92 8.41 -2.69
N VAL A 73 11.04 7.94 -2.25
CA VAL A 73 11.57 8.32 -0.94
C VAL A 73 12.16 9.74 -0.97
N PRO A 74 11.98 10.55 0.07
CA PRO A 74 11.19 10.22 1.27
C PRO A 74 9.67 10.35 1.01
N THR A 75 8.91 9.47 1.63
CA THR A 75 7.46 9.51 1.58
C THR A 75 6.90 9.03 2.92
N THR A 76 5.59 8.96 3.02
CA THR A 76 4.93 8.41 4.20
C THR A 76 3.89 7.39 3.79
N ILE A 77 3.64 6.46 4.69
CA ILE A 77 2.49 5.57 4.61
C ILE A 77 1.72 5.69 5.92
N LYS A 78 0.51 5.17 5.92
CA LYS A 78 -0.30 5.11 7.14
C LYS A 78 -0.71 3.69 7.38
N HIS A 79 -0.69 3.29 8.65
CA HIS A 79 -1.38 2.10 9.11
C HIS A 79 -2.70 2.57 9.71
N VAL A 80 -3.81 2.18 9.11
CA VAL A 80 -5.13 2.52 9.62
C VAL A 80 -5.73 1.27 10.26
N TRP A 81 -5.99 1.35 11.55
CA TRP A 81 -6.52 0.24 12.33
C TRP A 81 -8.02 0.38 12.45
N TYR A 82 -8.71 -0.71 12.17
CA TYR A 82 -10.17 -0.80 12.30
C TYR A 82 -10.54 -1.91 13.26
N THR A 83 -11.56 -1.66 14.05
CA THR A 83 -12.18 -2.68 14.89
C THR A 83 -13.67 -2.66 14.62
N ASP A 84 -14.23 -3.84 14.29
CA ASP A 84 -15.64 -3.97 13.91
C ASP A 84 -16.06 -2.92 12.85
N GLU A 85 -15.19 -2.73 11.83
CA GLU A 85 -15.37 -1.79 10.72
C GLU A 85 -15.37 -0.31 11.09
N LYS A 86 -14.93 0.02 12.31
CA LYS A 86 -14.75 1.41 12.72
C LYS A 86 -13.28 1.73 12.86
N GLU A 87 -12.88 2.89 12.36
CA GLU A 87 -11.50 3.33 12.51
C GLU A 87 -11.16 3.51 13.98
N ALA A 88 -10.13 2.80 14.42
CA ALA A 88 -9.66 2.82 15.79
C ALA A 88 -8.40 3.65 15.96
N ALA A 89 -7.55 3.72 14.95
CA ALA A 89 -6.32 4.49 15.00
C ALA A 89 -5.76 4.69 13.59
N GLU A 90 -4.97 5.74 13.45
CA GLU A 90 -4.23 6.03 12.23
C GLU A 90 -2.81 6.42 12.63
N VAL A 91 -1.83 5.71 12.09
CA VAL A 91 -0.42 5.93 12.41
C VAL A 91 0.34 6.27 11.14
N THR A 92 0.95 7.43 11.08
CA THR A 92 1.79 7.84 9.95
C THR A 92 3.21 7.36 10.17
N LEU A 93 3.78 6.71 9.16
CA LEU A 93 5.11 6.13 9.22
C LEU A 93 5.97 6.71 8.09
N ASN A 94 7.20 7.09 8.43
CA ASN A 94 8.11 7.65 7.45
C ASN A 94 8.84 6.56 6.68
N ILE A 95 8.91 6.73 5.36
CA ILE A 95 9.63 5.85 4.47
C ILE A 95 10.77 6.65 3.85
N ASN A 96 11.97 6.47 4.36
CA ASN A 96 13.13 7.26 3.97
C ASN A 96 14.09 6.49 3.07
N TYR A 97 13.87 5.20 2.87
CA TYR A 97 14.76 4.34 2.09
C TYR A 97 13.95 3.51 1.10
N PRO A 98 14.54 3.09 -0.02
CA PRO A 98 13.83 2.28 -1.01
C PRO A 98 13.26 0.98 -0.48
N SER A 99 13.85 0.43 0.56
CA SER A 99 13.32 -0.73 1.27
C SER A 99 13.33 -0.44 2.76
N THR A 100 12.16 -0.49 3.37
CA THR A 100 11.98 -0.10 4.76
C THR A 100 11.12 -1.11 5.50
N ARG A 101 11.60 -1.55 6.65
CA ARG A 101 10.80 -2.30 7.61
C ARG A 101 10.26 -1.30 8.61
N THR A 102 8.95 -1.28 8.75
CA THR A 102 8.29 -0.34 9.66
C THR A 102 7.06 -1.00 10.27
N TRP A 103 6.67 -0.55 11.42
CA TRP A 103 5.56 -1.14 12.16
C TRP A 103 4.85 -0.13 13.03
N SER A 104 3.61 -0.46 13.34
CA SER A 104 2.84 0.26 14.34
C SER A 104 2.21 -0.76 15.27
N SER A 105 1.70 -0.32 16.38
CA SER A 105 1.05 -1.20 17.34
C SER A 105 -0.18 -0.54 17.93
N LYS A 106 -1.08 -1.39 18.43
CA LYS A 106 -2.33 -0.93 18.98
C LYS A 106 -2.71 -1.82 20.17
N THR A 107 -3.15 -1.18 21.23
CA THR A 107 -3.80 -1.90 22.32
C THR A 107 -5.10 -2.45 21.78
N ILE A 108 -5.34 -3.73 22.02
CA ILE A 108 -6.47 -4.43 21.41
C ILE A 108 -7.53 -4.77 22.45
N GLY A 109 -8.78 -4.85 21.97
CA GLY A 109 -9.89 -5.46 22.68
C GLY A 109 -10.47 -6.58 21.84
N PRO A 110 -11.37 -7.38 22.40
CA PRO A 110 -12.00 -8.47 21.67
C PRO A 110 -12.76 -7.95 20.45
N GLY A 111 -12.73 -8.72 19.36
CA GLY A 111 -13.47 -8.38 18.17
C GLY A 111 -12.72 -8.72 16.89
N VAL A 112 -13.25 -8.27 15.78
CA VAL A 112 -12.64 -8.44 14.46
C VAL A 112 -11.91 -7.16 14.09
N TRP A 113 -10.65 -7.31 13.77
CA TRP A 113 -9.76 -6.19 13.48
C TRP A 113 -9.24 -6.25 12.06
N ARG A 114 -8.88 -5.10 11.53
CA ARG A 114 -8.28 -4.98 10.22
C ARG A 114 -7.29 -3.83 10.23
N VAL A 115 -6.17 -4.00 9.53
CA VAL A 115 -5.20 -2.93 9.32
C VAL A 115 -5.04 -2.72 7.83
N GLU A 116 -5.13 -1.48 7.41
CA GLU A 116 -4.84 -1.09 6.04
C GLU A 116 -3.55 -0.30 5.98
N VAL A 117 -2.75 -0.57 4.95
CA VAL A 117 -1.59 0.25 4.63
C VAL A 117 -2.01 1.19 3.52
N VAL A 118 -1.94 2.48 3.79
CA VAL A 118 -2.41 3.52 2.87
C VAL A 118 -1.24 4.39 2.44
N SER A 119 -1.15 4.67 1.14
CA SER A 119 -0.10 5.53 0.62
C SER A 119 -0.33 7.00 0.99
N GLU A 120 0.68 7.81 0.76
CA GLU A 120 0.59 9.26 0.96
C GLU A 120 -0.58 9.88 0.17
N THR A 121 -0.92 9.31 -0.97
CA THR A 121 -2.01 9.81 -1.82
C THR A 121 -3.38 9.24 -1.44
N GLY A 122 -3.45 8.38 -0.43
CA GLY A 122 -4.71 7.81 0.02
C GLY A 122 -5.07 6.47 -0.60
N GLU A 123 -4.18 5.86 -1.36
CA GLU A 123 -4.41 4.57 -1.96
C GLU A 123 -4.16 3.45 -0.97
N VAL A 124 -5.07 2.48 -0.87
CA VAL A 124 -4.88 1.29 -0.04
C VAL A 124 -3.94 0.34 -0.75
N LEU A 125 -2.77 0.14 -0.18
CA LEU A 125 -1.73 -0.69 -0.77
C LEU A 125 -1.84 -2.16 -0.35
N ALA A 126 -2.32 -2.40 0.85
CA ALA A 126 -2.50 -3.73 1.39
C ALA A 126 -3.41 -3.67 2.61
N SER A 127 -4.00 -4.79 2.95
CA SER A 127 -4.76 -4.92 4.18
C SER A 127 -4.63 -6.32 4.74
N THR A 128 -4.82 -6.45 6.04
CA THR A 128 -4.82 -7.74 6.71
C THR A 128 -5.79 -7.70 7.88
N GLY A 129 -6.44 -8.81 8.13
CA GLY A 129 -7.39 -8.92 9.23
C GLY A 129 -6.91 -9.87 10.30
N PHE A 130 -7.39 -9.67 11.50
CA PHE A 130 -7.15 -10.58 12.61
C PHE A 130 -8.31 -10.56 13.58
N THR A 131 -8.38 -11.58 14.39
CA THR A 131 -9.42 -11.72 15.40
C THR A 131 -8.77 -11.70 16.77
N VAL A 132 -9.40 -10.98 17.69
CA VAL A 132 -8.99 -10.98 19.10
C VAL A 132 -10.08 -11.66 19.89
N LYS A 133 -9.72 -12.75 20.57
CA LYS A 133 -10.63 -13.50 21.39
C LYS A 133 -10.70 -12.91 22.79
N ALA A 134 -11.92 -12.82 23.31
CA ALA A 134 -12.10 -12.50 24.70
C ALA A 134 -11.41 -13.58 25.54
N GLN A 135 -10.75 -13.15 26.61
CA GLN A 135 -10.19 -14.08 27.55
C GLN A 135 -11.33 -14.99 28.06
N PRO A 136 -11.16 -16.32 28.00
CA PRO A 136 -12.17 -17.18 28.55
C PRO A 136 -12.39 -16.79 30.02
N GLY A 137 -13.63 -16.49 30.33
CA GLY A 137 -13.98 -16.19 31.70
C GLY A 137 -13.49 -17.34 32.60
N PRO A 138 -13.27 -17.06 33.89
CA PRO A 138 -12.86 -18.14 34.80
C PRO A 138 -13.86 -19.26 34.64
N SER A 139 -13.36 -20.39 34.17
CA SER A 139 -14.19 -21.58 34.19
C SER A 139 -14.52 -21.83 35.64
N GLY A 140 -15.67 -21.37 36.03
CA GLY A 140 -16.15 -21.65 37.36
C GLY A 140 -16.26 -23.14 37.56
N PRO A 141 -16.18 -23.60 38.80
CA PRO A 141 -16.50 -24.99 39.06
C PRO A 141 -17.91 -25.26 38.64
#